data_0867c9d0992a8cf37bdbe2f990ed4d6e
#
_entry.id   0867c9d0992a8cf37bdbe2f990ed4d6e
#
_cell.length_a   1.000
_cell.length_b   1.000
_cell.length_c   1.000
_cell.angle_alpha   90.00
_cell.angle_beta   90.00
_cell.angle_gamma   90.00
#
_symmetry.space_group_name_H-M   'P 1'
#
loop_
_entity.id
_entity.type
_entity.pdbx_description
1 polymer ?
#
loop_
_entity_poly.entity_id
_entity_poly.type
_entity_poly.pdbx_seq_one_letter_code
_entity_poly.pdbx_strand_id
1 'polypeptide(L)'
;AGLNLLDSGDNQIKADEDGNYYSSSAILKFKDGAKISLSQWGLGKTELNLTKTTIISSVYKGGIIGRKQISLNPSVKIVIDTTEPTIELSDDEKTIWKTEADTTVDITGTAVDENLKKVVWSATELTPDDVVLNQKQEAVLNENGKFEISGIQLAENQNIDKIYVYAMDKAKQC
;
A
#
# COMPACT_ATOMS: atom_id res chain seq x y z
N ALA A 1 -8.51 -20.85 3.67
CA ALA A 1 -8.32 -20.03 4.87
C ALA A 1 -6.95 -19.37 4.81
N GLY A 2 -6.91 -18.05 4.88
CA GLY A 2 -5.67 -17.28 4.88
C GLY A 2 -5.03 -17.19 6.26
N LEU A 3 -3.87 -16.55 6.33
CA LEU A 3 -3.23 -16.22 7.58
C LEU A 3 -3.82 -14.91 8.14
N ASN A 4 -4.00 -14.85 9.46
CA ASN A 4 -4.36 -13.63 10.16
C ASN A 4 -3.08 -12.90 10.58
N LEU A 5 -2.68 -11.91 9.80
CA LEU A 5 -1.43 -11.18 9.98
C LEU A 5 -1.70 -9.74 10.40
N LEU A 6 -0.84 -9.24 11.28
CA LEU A 6 -0.76 -7.84 11.69
C LEU A 6 0.61 -7.28 11.26
N ASP A 7 0.63 -6.00 10.92
CA ASP A 7 1.89 -5.27 10.72
C ASP A 7 2.55 -4.91 12.05
N SER A 8 3.70 -4.24 12.01
CA SER A 8 4.42 -3.80 13.20
C SER A 8 3.66 -2.79 14.08
N GLY A 9 2.66 -2.13 13.52
CA GLY A 9 1.76 -1.21 14.22
C GLY A 9 0.45 -1.85 14.70
N ASP A 10 0.38 -3.18 14.72
CA ASP A 10 -0.81 -3.97 15.10
C ASP A 10 -2.04 -3.78 14.20
N ASN A 11 -1.84 -3.28 12.98
CA ASN A 11 -2.90 -3.15 12.00
C ASN A 11 -3.04 -4.45 11.19
N GLN A 12 -4.26 -4.89 10.98
CA GLN A 12 -4.52 -6.10 10.19
C GLN A 12 -4.12 -5.88 8.72
N ILE A 13 -3.32 -6.81 8.19
CA ILE A 13 -3.00 -6.86 6.78
C ILE A 13 -4.06 -7.68 6.07
N LYS A 14 -4.75 -7.06 5.11
CA LYS A 14 -5.75 -7.72 4.28
C LYS A 14 -5.13 -8.16 2.97
N ALA A 15 -5.54 -9.33 2.48
CA ALA A 15 -5.19 -9.77 1.15
C ALA A 15 -5.79 -8.83 0.09
N ASP A 16 -5.08 -8.66 -1.03
CA ASP A 16 -5.61 -7.97 -2.20
C ASP A 16 -6.61 -8.86 -2.99
N GLU A 17 -7.03 -8.39 -4.15
CA GLU A 17 -7.99 -9.10 -5.01
C GLU A 17 -7.47 -10.46 -5.49
N ASP A 18 -6.15 -10.61 -5.60
CA ASP A 18 -5.48 -11.85 -6.00
C ASP A 18 -5.16 -12.77 -4.81
N GLY A 19 -5.49 -12.35 -3.59
CA GLY A 19 -5.21 -13.08 -2.37
C GLY A 19 -3.79 -12.92 -1.84
N ASN A 20 -3.03 -11.95 -2.33
CA ASN A 20 -1.68 -11.65 -1.90
C ASN A 20 -1.66 -10.65 -0.75
N TYR A 21 -0.72 -10.83 0.17
CA TYR A 21 -0.46 -9.91 1.28
C TYR A 21 0.78 -9.08 0.97
N TYR A 22 0.74 -7.78 1.29
CA TYR A 22 1.85 -6.85 1.05
C TYR A 22 2.28 -6.22 2.37
N SER A 23 3.58 -6.16 2.61
CA SER A 23 4.17 -5.55 3.81
C SER A 23 5.41 -4.74 3.47
N SER A 24 5.52 -3.56 4.07
CA SER A 24 6.75 -2.75 4.07
C SER A 24 7.74 -3.16 5.17
N SER A 25 7.38 -4.12 6.00
CA SER A 25 8.22 -4.63 7.08
C SER A 25 8.43 -6.14 6.93
N ALA A 26 9.65 -6.58 7.21
CA ALA A 26 9.99 -7.99 7.26
C ALA A 26 9.36 -8.71 8.48
N ILE A 27 8.94 -7.97 9.49
CA ILE A 27 8.38 -8.53 10.73
C ILE A 27 6.87 -8.38 10.72
N LEU A 28 6.18 -9.52 10.74
CA LEU A 28 4.73 -9.62 10.81
C LEU A 28 4.31 -10.38 12.06
N LYS A 29 3.23 -9.96 12.69
CA LYS A 29 2.70 -10.60 13.88
C LYS A 29 1.51 -11.48 13.52
N PHE A 30 1.33 -12.58 14.22
CA PHE A 30 0.09 -13.36 14.14
C PHE A 30 -0.97 -12.76 15.06
N LYS A 31 -2.17 -12.59 14.54
CA LYS A 31 -3.31 -12.09 15.32
C LYS A 31 -3.57 -13.00 16.53
N ASP A 32 -3.98 -12.38 17.62
CA ASP A 32 -4.32 -13.06 18.89
C ASP A 32 -3.15 -13.83 19.54
N GLY A 33 -1.92 -13.46 19.23
CA GLY A 33 -0.73 -14.09 19.79
C GLY A 33 -0.58 -15.57 19.42
N ALA A 34 -1.16 -16.00 18.30
CA ALA A 34 -1.05 -17.37 17.85
C ALA A 34 0.40 -17.75 17.64
N LYS A 35 0.81 -18.91 18.14
CA LYS A 35 2.16 -19.49 17.93
C LYS A 35 2.13 -20.42 16.75
N ILE A 36 2.79 -20.03 15.66
CA ILE A 36 2.80 -20.75 14.40
C ILE A 36 4.25 -21.01 13.96
N SER A 37 4.51 -22.16 13.38
CA SER A 37 5.78 -22.47 12.73
C SER A 37 5.57 -22.68 11.23
N LEU A 38 6.52 -22.20 10.42
CA LEU A 38 6.57 -22.49 8.99
C LEU A 38 7.28 -23.81 8.67
N SER A 39 7.99 -24.37 9.64
CA SER A 39 8.73 -25.63 9.51
C SER A 39 8.13 -26.68 10.42
N GLN A 40 8.06 -27.92 9.93
CA GLN A 40 7.64 -29.07 10.72
C GLN A 40 8.44 -29.23 12.02
N TRP A 41 9.72 -28.86 11.99
CA TRP A 41 10.65 -29.00 13.11
C TRP A 41 10.93 -27.67 13.82
N GLY A 42 10.33 -26.56 13.36
CA GLY A 42 10.51 -25.25 13.95
C GLY A 42 9.72 -25.06 15.23
N LEU A 43 10.19 -24.18 16.11
CA LEU A 43 9.43 -23.72 17.25
C LEU A 43 8.34 -22.74 16.77
N GLY A 44 7.15 -22.84 17.36
CA GLY A 44 6.07 -21.87 17.13
C GLY A 44 6.48 -20.48 17.61
N LYS A 45 6.26 -19.49 16.78
CA LYS A 45 6.54 -18.07 17.04
C LYS A 45 5.27 -17.26 16.88
N THR A 46 5.22 -16.15 17.61
CA THR A 46 4.12 -15.15 17.47
C THR A 46 4.36 -14.17 16.34
N GLU A 47 5.56 -14.18 15.75
CA GLU A 47 5.98 -13.31 14.67
C GLU A 47 6.61 -14.10 13.54
N LEU A 48 6.40 -13.63 12.31
CA LEU A 48 7.13 -14.03 11.12
C LEU A 48 8.23 -13.01 10.83
N ASN A 49 9.46 -13.49 10.61
CA ASN A 49 10.54 -12.65 10.10
C ASN A 49 10.86 -13.10 8.67
N LEU A 50 10.40 -12.34 7.69
CA LEU A 50 10.57 -12.61 6.27
C LEU A 50 11.50 -11.56 5.67
N THR A 51 12.67 -11.99 5.22
CA THR A 51 13.64 -11.10 4.56
C THR A 51 13.34 -10.87 3.08
N LYS A 52 12.44 -11.65 2.52
CA LYS A 52 12.04 -11.59 1.11
C LYS A 52 10.60 -12.07 0.93
N THR A 53 10.03 -11.77 -0.23
CA THR A 53 8.74 -12.31 -0.66
C THR A 53 8.71 -13.83 -0.54
N THR A 54 7.69 -14.35 0.11
CA THR A 54 7.59 -15.76 0.49
C THR A 54 6.21 -16.32 0.14
N ILE A 55 6.18 -17.57 -0.34
CA ILE A 55 4.95 -18.32 -0.56
C ILE A 55 4.83 -19.38 0.53
N ILE A 56 3.69 -19.39 1.22
CA ILE A 56 3.40 -20.29 2.33
C ILE A 56 2.29 -21.24 1.92
N SER A 57 2.60 -22.53 1.86
CA SER A 57 1.64 -23.59 1.49
C SER A 57 1.05 -24.30 2.69
N SER A 58 1.74 -24.28 3.82
CA SER A 58 1.29 -24.90 5.07
C SER A 58 1.91 -24.23 6.29
N VAL A 59 1.25 -24.33 7.40
CA VAL A 59 1.72 -23.91 8.72
C VAL A 59 1.55 -25.03 9.73
N TYR A 60 2.33 -24.98 10.80
CA TYR A 60 2.30 -25.99 11.87
C TYR A 60 1.88 -25.31 13.17
N LYS A 61 0.86 -25.88 13.83
CA LYS A 61 0.33 -25.44 15.13
C LYS A 61 0.53 -26.51 16.18
N GLY A 62 0.78 -26.08 17.42
CA GLY A 62 0.92 -26.96 18.57
C GLY A 62 2.37 -27.23 18.99
N GLY A 63 2.52 -27.98 20.09
CA GLY A 63 3.81 -28.35 20.64
C GLY A 63 4.48 -29.49 19.86
N ILE A 64 5.63 -29.97 20.37
CA ILE A 64 6.37 -31.10 19.78
C ILE A 64 5.50 -32.35 19.76
N ILE A 65 4.67 -32.56 20.78
CA ILE A 65 3.71 -33.66 20.84
C ILE A 65 2.32 -33.08 20.42
N GLY A 66 1.68 -33.72 19.45
CA GLY A 66 0.37 -33.28 18.96
C GLY A 66 0.40 -32.10 18.00
N ARG A 67 1.57 -31.86 17.37
CA ARG A 67 1.69 -30.85 16.33
C ARG A 67 0.80 -31.17 15.14
N LYS A 68 0.07 -30.15 14.66
CA LYS A 68 -0.85 -30.27 13.54
C LYS A 68 -0.38 -29.44 12.37
N GLN A 69 -0.29 -30.06 11.20
CA GLN A 69 -0.10 -29.34 9.94
C GLN A 69 -1.42 -28.81 9.43
N ILE A 70 -1.43 -27.55 9.02
CA ILE A 70 -2.57 -26.89 8.40
C ILE A 70 -2.15 -26.49 7.00
N SER A 71 -2.76 -27.11 5.99
CA SER A 71 -2.54 -26.72 4.59
C SER A 71 -3.29 -25.44 4.26
N LEU A 72 -2.62 -24.55 3.53
CA LEU A 72 -3.21 -23.33 3.00
C LEU A 72 -3.51 -23.56 1.51
N ASN A 73 -4.80 -23.56 1.17
CA ASN A 73 -5.25 -23.77 -0.20
C ASN A 73 -6.27 -22.67 -0.58
N PRO A 74 -5.92 -21.76 -1.51
CA PRO A 74 -4.62 -21.67 -2.17
C PRO A 74 -3.48 -21.27 -1.22
N SER A 75 -2.23 -21.47 -1.67
CA SER A 75 -1.03 -20.99 -0.96
C SER A 75 -1.10 -19.48 -0.79
N VAL A 76 -0.54 -18.98 0.32
CA VAL A 76 -0.50 -17.57 0.65
C VAL A 76 0.82 -16.97 0.18
N LYS A 77 0.75 -15.91 -0.63
CA LYS A 77 1.93 -15.12 -1.02
C LYS A 77 2.01 -13.87 -0.16
N ILE A 78 3.13 -13.68 0.51
CA ILE A 78 3.45 -12.48 1.26
C ILE A 78 4.57 -11.75 0.53
N VAL A 79 4.25 -10.58 -0.01
CA VAL A 79 5.19 -9.71 -0.72
C VAL A 79 5.80 -8.74 0.29
N ILE A 80 7.12 -8.77 0.39
CA ILE A 80 7.89 -7.82 1.20
C ILE A 80 8.39 -6.73 0.26
N ASP A 81 7.82 -5.54 0.40
CA ASP A 81 8.16 -4.37 -0.40
C ASP A 81 8.57 -3.22 0.52
N THR A 82 9.85 -2.89 0.47
CA THR A 82 10.44 -1.82 1.29
C THR A 82 10.80 -0.59 0.46
N THR A 83 10.43 -0.58 -0.81
CA THR A 83 10.70 0.51 -1.75
C THR A 83 9.49 1.42 -1.86
N GLU A 84 9.67 2.69 -1.57
CA GLU A 84 8.62 3.70 -1.75
C GLU A 84 8.41 4.01 -3.23
N PRO A 85 7.16 4.28 -3.66
CA PRO A 85 6.91 4.73 -5.02
C PRO A 85 7.51 6.11 -5.28
N THR A 86 7.83 6.37 -6.54
CA THR A 86 8.32 7.67 -7.00
C THR A 86 7.34 8.30 -7.97
N ILE A 87 7.32 9.63 -8.02
CA ILE A 87 6.49 10.40 -8.94
C ILE A 87 7.38 11.31 -9.78
N GLU A 88 7.11 11.35 -11.07
CA GLU A 88 7.63 12.32 -12.00
C GLU A 88 6.47 13.05 -12.67
N LEU A 89 6.41 14.37 -12.52
CA LEU A 89 5.39 15.20 -13.17
C LEU A 89 5.82 15.50 -14.60
N SER A 90 4.86 15.56 -15.52
CA SER A 90 5.11 15.88 -16.92
C SER A 90 5.62 17.31 -17.11
N ASP A 91 5.21 18.22 -16.22
CA ASP A 91 5.69 19.60 -16.12
C ASP A 91 6.26 19.84 -14.72
N ASP A 92 7.58 19.99 -14.57
CA ASP A 92 8.28 20.13 -13.29
C ASP A 92 7.87 21.40 -12.52
N GLU A 93 7.65 22.50 -13.23
CA GLU A 93 7.13 23.74 -12.64
C GLU A 93 5.99 24.26 -13.49
N LYS A 94 4.78 24.26 -12.94
CA LYS A 94 3.62 24.81 -13.58
C LYS A 94 3.10 26.02 -12.79
N THR A 95 3.37 27.22 -13.29
CA THR A 95 2.78 28.43 -12.78
C THR A 95 1.50 28.74 -13.55
N ILE A 96 0.38 28.80 -12.87
CA ILE A 96 -0.92 29.09 -13.47
C ILE A 96 -1.39 30.42 -12.97
N TRP A 97 -1.58 31.34 -13.91
CA TRP A 97 -2.16 32.65 -13.63
C TRP A 97 -3.69 32.53 -13.70
N LYS A 98 -4.33 32.72 -12.58
CA LYS A 98 -5.78 32.73 -12.52
C LYS A 98 -6.30 34.06 -13.05
N THR A 99 -6.99 34.04 -14.16
CA THR A 99 -7.56 35.21 -14.81
C THR A 99 -9.09 35.27 -14.75
N GLU A 100 -9.74 34.12 -14.49
CA GLU A 100 -11.20 34.00 -14.48
C GLU A 100 -11.71 33.11 -13.34
N ALA A 101 -12.98 33.26 -12.97
CA ALA A 101 -13.59 32.57 -11.83
C ALA A 101 -13.65 31.04 -11.95
N ASP A 102 -13.68 30.52 -13.17
CA ASP A 102 -13.82 29.07 -13.45
C ASP A 102 -12.57 28.43 -14.05
N THR A 103 -11.39 28.92 -13.66
CA THR A 103 -10.12 28.33 -14.13
C THR A 103 -9.95 26.93 -13.57
N THR A 104 -9.74 25.94 -14.46
CA THR A 104 -9.40 24.57 -14.09
C THR A 104 -7.94 24.24 -14.45
N VAL A 105 -7.38 23.30 -13.72
CA VAL A 105 -6.02 22.82 -13.90
C VAL A 105 -6.01 21.31 -14.06
N ASP A 106 -5.23 20.82 -15.01
CA ASP A 106 -4.94 19.40 -15.20
C ASP A 106 -3.47 19.13 -14.87
N ILE A 107 -3.22 18.04 -14.16
CA ILE A 107 -1.88 17.58 -13.81
C ILE A 107 -1.71 16.17 -14.33
N THR A 108 -0.62 15.94 -15.04
CA THR A 108 -0.23 14.62 -15.56
C THR A 108 1.16 14.25 -15.10
N GLY A 109 1.42 12.97 -15.00
CA GLY A 109 2.72 12.46 -14.61
C GLY A 109 2.80 10.96 -14.67
N THR A 110 3.89 10.42 -14.14
CA THR A 110 4.14 8.99 -14.04
C THR A 110 4.54 8.64 -12.62
N ALA A 111 3.86 7.66 -12.04
CA ALA A 111 4.25 7.03 -10.79
C ALA A 111 4.95 5.71 -11.09
N VAL A 112 6.05 5.45 -10.41
CA VAL A 112 6.86 4.25 -10.62
C VAL A 112 7.00 3.49 -9.33
N ASP A 113 6.52 2.27 -9.34
CA ASP A 113 6.67 1.28 -8.28
C ASP A 113 6.26 -0.09 -8.79
N GLU A 114 6.92 -1.16 -8.32
CA GLU A 114 6.59 -2.55 -8.70
C GLU A 114 5.18 -2.95 -8.26
N ASN A 115 4.73 -2.41 -7.14
CA ASN A 115 3.43 -2.74 -6.54
C ASN A 115 2.54 -1.52 -6.37
N LEU A 116 2.56 -0.62 -7.34
CA LEU A 116 1.78 0.61 -7.32
C LEU A 116 0.29 0.33 -7.15
N LYS A 117 -0.36 1.07 -6.25
CA LYS A 117 -1.79 0.93 -5.96
C LYS A 117 -2.60 2.09 -6.48
N LYS A 118 -2.24 3.31 -6.09
CA LYS A 118 -3.01 4.50 -6.45
C LYS A 118 -2.15 5.77 -6.42
N VAL A 119 -2.68 6.80 -7.08
CA VAL A 119 -2.19 8.17 -6.98
C VAL A 119 -3.33 9.05 -6.46
N VAL A 120 -3.06 9.86 -5.47
CA VAL A 120 -4.02 10.80 -4.89
C VAL A 120 -3.47 12.22 -4.93
N TRP A 121 -4.35 13.20 -4.86
CA TRP A 121 -3.96 14.60 -4.80
C TRP A 121 -4.73 15.36 -3.72
N SER A 122 -4.16 16.46 -3.25
CA SER A 122 -4.78 17.32 -2.26
C SER A 122 -4.29 18.75 -2.41
N ALA A 123 -5.15 19.70 -2.06
CA ALA A 123 -4.77 21.11 -1.92
C ALA A 123 -4.02 21.39 -0.61
N THR A 124 -4.01 20.44 0.30
CA THR A 124 -3.30 20.50 1.59
C THR A 124 -2.36 19.33 1.72
N GLU A 125 -1.27 19.50 2.48
CA GLU A 125 -0.37 18.42 2.77
C GLU A 125 -1.06 17.29 3.54
N LEU A 126 -0.83 16.04 3.11
CA LEU A 126 -1.41 14.85 3.72
C LEU A 126 -0.34 14.07 4.49
N THR A 127 -0.75 13.46 5.60
CA THR A 127 0.06 12.43 6.27
C THR A 127 -0.03 11.10 5.51
N PRO A 128 0.89 10.15 5.71
CA PRO A 128 0.78 8.82 5.12
C PRO A 128 -0.57 8.14 5.40
N ASP A 129 -1.12 8.27 6.60
CA ASP A 129 -2.43 7.72 6.95
C ASP A 129 -3.56 8.39 6.17
N ASP A 130 -3.49 9.71 5.96
CA ASP A 130 -4.45 10.44 5.14
C ASP A 130 -4.41 9.99 3.69
N VAL A 131 -3.23 9.70 3.15
CA VAL A 131 -3.06 9.17 1.79
C VAL A 131 -3.74 7.81 1.66
N VAL A 132 -3.59 6.92 2.63
CA VAL A 132 -4.24 5.61 2.66
C VAL A 132 -5.76 5.75 2.64
N LEU A 133 -6.31 6.72 3.37
CA LEU A 133 -7.76 6.92 3.53
C LEU A 133 -8.39 7.80 2.45
N ASN A 134 -7.59 8.54 1.68
CA ASN A 134 -8.10 9.46 0.67
C ASN A 134 -8.63 8.70 -0.55
N GLN A 135 -9.94 8.50 -0.60
CA GLN A 135 -10.63 7.83 -1.72
C GLN A 135 -11.30 8.79 -2.70
N LYS A 136 -11.46 10.06 -2.32
CA LYS A 136 -12.26 11.03 -3.09
C LYS A 136 -11.45 11.82 -4.12
N GLN A 137 -10.14 11.87 -3.97
CA GLN A 137 -9.24 12.68 -4.81
C GLN A 137 -8.17 11.80 -5.47
N GLU A 138 -8.60 10.65 -5.97
CA GLU A 138 -7.73 9.77 -6.74
C GLU A 138 -7.57 10.27 -8.17
N ALA A 139 -6.33 10.20 -8.68
CA ALA A 139 -6.06 10.39 -10.09
C ALA A 139 -6.50 9.17 -10.91
N VAL A 140 -6.79 9.39 -12.18
CA VAL A 140 -6.93 8.29 -13.13
C VAL A 140 -5.55 7.71 -13.40
N LEU A 141 -5.37 6.43 -13.11
CA LEU A 141 -4.09 5.73 -13.23
C LEU A 141 -4.22 4.60 -14.24
N ASN A 142 -3.30 4.54 -15.21
CA ASN A 142 -3.24 3.41 -16.15
C ASN A 142 -2.24 2.33 -15.68
N GLU A 143 -2.21 1.20 -16.38
CA GLU A 143 -1.34 0.06 -16.06
C GLU A 143 0.17 0.34 -16.18
N ASN A 144 0.56 1.39 -16.88
CA ASN A 144 1.95 1.81 -17.04
C ASN A 144 2.41 2.86 -16.00
N GLY A 145 1.56 3.15 -15.02
CA GLY A 145 1.84 4.14 -13.99
C GLY A 145 1.61 5.60 -14.41
N LYS A 146 1.15 5.84 -15.63
CA LYS A 146 0.77 7.20 -16.06
C LYS A 146 -0.53 7.61 -15.38
N PHE A 147 -0.54 8.79 -14.80
CA PHE A 147 -1.71 9.32 -14.13
C PHE A 147 -2.15 10.68 -14.69
N GLU A 148 -3.41 10.97 -14.54
CA GLU A 148 -4.05 12.24 -14.89
C GLU A 148 -4.97 12.70 -13.76
N ILE A 149 -4.83 13.95 -13.37
CA ILE A 149 -5.72 14.66 -12.47
C ILE A 149 -6.37 15.77 -13.30
N SER A 150 -7.66 15.64 -13.56
CA SER A 150 -8.38 16.57 -14.45
C SER A 150 -9.32 17.47 -13.68
N GLY A 151 -9.44 18.72 -14.14
CA GLY A 151 -10.49 19.61 -13.71
C GLY A 151 -10.37 20.09 -12.26
N ILE A 152 -9.15 20.26 -11.73
CA ILE A 152 -8.98 20.91 -10.43
C ILE A 152 -9.47 22.34 -10.56
N GLN A 153 -10.58 22.65 -9.88
CA GLN A 153 -11.19 23.96 -9.96
C GLN A 153 -10.51 24.95 -9.00
N LEU A 154 -10.01 26.04 -9.56
CA LEU A 154 -9.46 27.15 -8.79
C LEU A 154 -10.56 28.20 -8.63
N ALA A 155 -11.20 28.25 -7.45
CA ALA A 155 -12.21 29.26 -7.16
C ALA A 155 -11.58 30.63 -6.90
N GLU A 156 -12.30 31.69 -7.28
CA GLU A 156 -11.82 33.08 -7.23
C GLU A 156 -11.35 33.53 -5.83
N ASN A 157 -11.89 32.94 -4.77
CA ASN A 157 -11.59 33.27 -3.38
C ASN A 157 -10.77 32.20 -2.64
N GLN A 158 -10.21 31.20 -3.34
CA GLN A 158 -9.40 30.17 -2.73
C GLN A 158 -7.93 30.38 -3.10
N ASN A 159 -7.12 30.67 -2.09
CA ASN A 159 -5.67 30.63 -2.22
C ASN A 159 -5.20 29.18 -2.19
N ILE A 160 -5.23 28.53 -3.34
CA ILE A 160 -4.56 27.23 -3.51
C ILE A 160 -3.17 27.55 -4.04
N ASP A 161 -2.19 27.61 -3.14
CA ASP A 161 -0.80 27.91 -3.52
C ASP A 161 -0.09 26.68 -4.09
N LYS A 162 -0.51 25.49 -3.68
CA LYS A 162 0.13 24.22 -4.06
C LYS A 162 -0.90 23.12 -4.20
N ILE A 163 -0.60 22.20 -5.12
CA ILE A 163 -1.27 20.90 -5.21
C ILE A 163 -0.23 19.83 -4.85
N TYR A 164 -0.59 18.98 -3.92
CA TYR A 164 0.23 17.86 -3.47
C TYR A 164 -0.24 16.59 -4.15
N VAL A 165 0.69 15.85 -4.72
CA VAL A 165 0.40 14.57 -5.39
C VAL A 165 1.19 13.46 -4.70
N TYR A 166 0.50 12.38 -4.36
CA TYR A 166 1.07 11.24 -3.65
C TYR A 166 0.81 9.95 -4.41
N ALA A 167 1.83 9.12 -4.53
CA ALA A 167 1.68 7.74 -4.97
C ALA A 167 1.73 6.82 -3.75
N MET A 168 0.90 5.79 -3.76
CA MET A 168 0.89 4.76 -2.72
C MET A 168 1.01 3.39 -3.35
N ASP A 169 1.88 2.55 -2.79
CA ASP A 169 2.00 1.14 -3.16
C ASP A 169 1.01 0.25 -2.37
N LYS A 170 0.99 -1.04 -2.72
CA LYS A 170 0.16 -2.04 -2.03
C LYS A 170 0.64 -2.35 -0.61
N ALA A 171 1.90 -2.02 -0.28
CA ALA A 171 2.46 -2.11 1.06
C ALA A 171 2.19 -0.85 1.92
N LYS A 172 1.39 0.09 1.41
CA LYS A 172 0.99 1.36 2.06
C LYS A 172 2.15 2.33 2.30
N GLN A 173 3.19 2.28 1.47
CA GLN A 173 4.25 3.28 1.41
C GLN A 173 3.86 4.40 0.43
N CYS A 174 4.29 5.63 0.71
CA CYS A 174 4.01 6.80 -0.12
C CYS A 174 5.07 7.90 0.06
#